data_34cfce2d5890e42e9958a6d6d2d45b11
#
_entry.id   34cfce2d5890e42e9958a6d6d2d45b11
#
_cell.length_a   1.000
_cell.length_b   1.000
_cell.length_c   1.000
_cell.angle_alpha   90.00
_cell.angle_beta   90.00
_cell.angle_gamma   90.00
#
_symmetry.space_group_name_H-M   'P 1'
#
loop_
_entity.id
_entity.type
_entity.pdbx_description
1 polymer ?
#
loop_
_entity_poly.entity_id
_entity_poly.type
_entity_poly.pdbx_seq_one_letter_code
_entity_poly.pdbx_strand_id
1 'polypeptide(L)'
;DLRMSRGLGDVYKRQILNLDTPRPVVVKRRYGETSPETLAVKAAADLGVLFLDGLADGIWIDAPGFAEEEIRNIELMILQAARVRFSHTEYIACPSCGRTLYDIEKTLAAVKSRTSHLKNLKIGVMGCIVNGPGEMADADYGYVGAAPGRITLYKGRTVVERNIPQEEALDRLVELIRDNGDWVEP
;
A
#
# COMPACT_ATOMS: atom_id res chain seq x y z
N ASP A 1 12.72 1.35 38.33
CA ASP A 1 13.33 0.59 37.23
C ASP A 1 12.22 0.18 36.24
N LEU A 2 11.86 1.12 35.39
CA LEU A 2 10.91 0.86 34.30
C LEU A 2 11.61 -0.02 33.27
N ARG A 3 11.65 -1.32 33.53
CA ARG A 3 11.93 -2.31 32.50
C ARG A 3 10.74 -2.32 31.53
N MET A 4 10.77 -1.39 30.58
CA MET A 4 9.88 -1.49 29.44
C MET A 4 10.03 -2.88 28.84
N SER A 5 8.93 -3.60 28.74
CA SER A 5 8.83 -4.84 28.00
C SER A 5 9.30 -4.57 26.58
N ARG A 6 10.53 -4.95 26.27
CA ARG A 6 11.05 -4.82 24.91
C ARG A 6 10.32 -5.86 24.07
N GLY A 7 9.63 -5.40 23.04
CA GLY A 7 8.94 -6.29 22.12
C GLY A 7 9.90 -7.32 21.49
N LEU A 8 9.37 -8.42 21.01
CA LEU A 8 10.17 -9.49 20.38
C LEU A 8 11.01 -8.98 19.20
N GLY A 9 10.57 -7.94 18.50
CA GLY A 9 11.36 -7.26 17.48
C GLY A 9 12.73 -6.79 17.97
N ASP A 10 12.82 -6.24 19.19
CA ASP A 10 14.09 -5.81 19.80
C ASP A 10 15.03 -6.99 20.10
N VAL A 11 14.48 -8.15 20.44
CA VAL A 11 15.28 -9.36 20.70
C VAL A 11 15.91 -9.87 19.40
N TYR A 12 15.13 -10.00 18.34
CA TYR A 12 15.62 -10.38 17.02
C TYR A 12 16.61 -9.39 16.44
N LYS A 13 16.34 -8.09 16.56
CA LYS A 13 17.24 -7.04 16.14
C LYS A 13 18.62 -7.19 16.75
N ARG A 14 18.71 -7.43 18.06
CA ARG A 14 20.01 -7.64 18.74
C ARG A 14 20.70 -8.91 18.28
N GLN A 15 19.94 -10.00 18.06
CA GLN A 15 20.50 -11.24 17.56
C GLN A 15 21.12 -11.03 16.18
N ILE A 16 20.40 -10.38 15.27
CA ILE A 16 20.88 -10.12 13.91
C ILE A 16 22.09 -9.19 13.90
N LEU A 17 22.07 -8.13 14.68
CA LEU A 17 23.21 -7.19 14.80
C LEU A 17 24.49 -7.85 15.37
N ASN A 18 24.33 -8.94 16.14
CA ASN A 18 25.45 -9.71 16.68
C ASN A 18 25.91 -10.84 15.73
N LEU A 19 25.20 -11.04 14.63
CA LEU A 19 25.53 -12.09 13.65
C LEU A 19 26.55 -11.56 12.66
N ASP A 20 27.62 -11.10 12.82
CA ASP A 20 28.63 -10.62 11.86
C ASP A 20 28.70 -11.51 10.59
N THR A 21 27.64 -11.48 9.76
CA THR A 21 27.48 -12.34 8.58
C THR A 21 26.83 -11.57 7.44
N PRO A 22 27.38 -11.65 6.20
CA PRO A 22 26.77 -11.08 5.00
C PRO A 22 25.66 -11.98 4.40
N ARG A 23 25.17 -13.00 5.13
CA ARG A 23 24.17 -13.93 4.60
C ARG A 23 22.76 -13.36 4.71
N PRO A 24 21.86 -13.67 3.74
CA PRO A 24 20.46 -13.30 3.84
C PRO A 24 19.82 -13.82 5.13
N VAL A 25 19.03 -12.97 5.78
CA VAL A 25 18.34 -13.26 7.02
C VAL A 25 16.86 -13.45 6.77
N VAL A 26 16.34 -14.66 7.00
CA VAL A 26 14.89 -14.95 7.00
C VAL A 26 14.41 -15.03 8.44
N VAL A 27 13.49 -14.15 8.82
CA VAL A 27 12.90 -14.16 10.15
C VAL A 27 11.69 -15.08 10.18
N LYS A 28 11.74 -16.10 11.05
CA LYS A 28 10.66 -17.08 11.22
C LYS A 28 10.06 -16.95 12.61
N ARG A 29 8.72 -16.95 12.68
CA ARG A 29 8.00 -17.04 13.95
C ARG A 29 6.75 -17.88 13.84
N ARG A 30 6.48 -18.66 14.91
CA ARG A 30 5.25 -19.44 15.04
C ARG A 30 4.21 -18.68 15.84
N TYR A 31 2.96 -18.74 15.36
CA TYR A 31 1.79 -18.10 15.95
C TYR A 31 0.70 -19.13 16.22
N GLY A 32 -0.05 -18.90 17.29
CA GLY A 32 -1.19 -19.73 17.71
C GLY A 32 -2.52 -18.97 17.67
N GLU A 33 -2.57 -17.86 16.96
CA GLU A 33 -3.77 -17.04 16.80
C GLU A 33 -4.83 -17.78 15.98
N THR A 34 -6.10 -17.42 16.22
CA THR A 34 -7.26 -18.03 15.53
C THR A 34 -7.99 -17.03 14.63
N SER A 35 -7.64 -15.73 14.68
CA SER A 35 -8.18 -14.67 13.83
C SER A 35 -7.10 -14.13 12.90
N PRO A 36 -7.38 -13.98 11.59
CA PRO A 36 -6.44 -13.40 10.62
C PRO A 36 -5.99 -11.99 10.98
N GLU A 37 -6.89 -11.16 11.50
CA GLU A 37 -6.59 -9.79 11.90
C GLU A 37 -5.60 -9.77 13.07
N THR A 38 -5.83 -10.63 14.08
CA THR A 38 -4.93 -10.72 15.25
C THR A 38 -3.56 -11.24 14.81
N LEU A 39 -3.52 -12.25 13.93
CA LEU A 39 -2.27 -12.77 13.35
C LEU A 39 -1.53 -11.66 12.60
N ALA A 40 -2.21 -10.92 11.72
CA ALA A 40 -1.61 -9.85 10.93
C ALA A 40 -1.01 -8.75 11.82
N VAL A 41 -1.75 -8.26 12.81
CA VAL A 41 -1.29 -7.22 13.73
C VAL A 41 -0.08 -7.68 14.55
N LYS A 42 -0.13 -8.89 15.12
CA LYS A 42 1.00 -9.43 15.91
C LYS A 42 2.23 -9.69 15.05
N ALA A 43 2.05 -10.31 13.89
CA ALA A 43 3.16 -10.58 12.98
C ALA A 43 3.80 -9.28 12.47
N ALA A 44 2.99 -8.25 12.15
CA ALA A 44 3.50 -6.95 11.76
C ALA A 44 4.29 -6.28 12.88
N ALA A 45 3.80 -6.31 14.13
CA ALA A 45 4.49 -5.75 15.28
C ALA A 45 5.82 -6.46 15.61
N ASP A 46 5.84 -7.79 15.45
CA ASP A 46 7.01 -8.60 15.78
C ASP A 46 8.10 -8.58 14.70
N LEU A 47 7.69 -8.66 13.43
CA LEU A 47 8.59 -8.89 12.31
C LEU A 47 8.77 -7.66 11.41
N GLY A 48 7.74 -6.83 11.29
CA GLY A 48 7.76 -5.66 10.39
C GLY A 48 8.86 -4.66 10.70
N VAL A 49 9.17 -4.44 11.97
CA VAL A 49 10.24 -3.53 12.40
C VAL A 49 11.63 -3.94 11.87
N LEU A 50 11.86 -5.24 11.68
CA LEU A 50 13.15 -5.73 11.17
C LEU A 50 13.38 -5.35 9.72
N PHE A 51 12.30 -5.27 8.93
CA PHE A 51 12.36 -4.79 7.55
C PHE A 51 12.52 -3.29 7.46
N LEU A 52 11.86 -2.52 8.35
CA LEU A 52 12.02 -1.07 8.43
C LEU A 52 13.45 -0.67 8.79
N ASP A 53 14.12 -1.46 9.62
CA ASP A 53 15.51 -1.26 10.01
C ASP A 53 16.53 -1.89 9.04
N GLY A 54 16.08 -2.53 7.96
CA GLY A 54 16.96 -3.18 6.97
C GLY A 54 17.71 -4.40 7.51
N LEU A 55 17.16 -5.09 8.52
CA LEU A 55 17.81 -6.21 9.21
C LEU A 55 17.32 -7.58 8.76
N ALA A 56 16.33 -7.67 7.89
CA ALA A 56 15.78 -8.92 7.40
C ALA A 56 15.54 -8.85 5.89
N ASP A 57 15.80 -9.97 5.20
CA ASP A 57 15.64 -10.15 3.76
C ASP A 57 14.41 -10.99 3.40
N GLY A 58 13.87 -11.75 4.37
CA GLY A 58 12.70 -12.58 4.16
C GLY A 58 11.88 -12.80 5.43
N ILE A 59 10.59 -13.10 5.25
CA ILE A 59 9.62 -13.37 6.31
C ILE A 59 9.08 -14.80 6.17
N TRP A 60 8.85 -15.46 7.31
CA TRP A 60 8.16 -16.74 7.37
C TRP A 60 7.24 -16.78 8.61
N ILE A 61 5.96 -16.72 8.35
CA ILE A 61 4.92 -16.88 9.37
C ILE A 61 4.51 -18.35 9.44
N ASP A 62 4.78 -19.02 10.58
CA ASP A 62 4.34 -20.39 10.85
C ASP A 62 3.04 -20.33 11.67
N ALA A 63 1.89 -20.43 10.99
CA ALA A 63 0.57 -20.39 11.61
C ALA A 63 -0.30 -21.55 11.09
N PRO A 64 -0.18 -22.76 11.65
CA PRO A 64 -0.80 -23.98 11.10
C PRO A 64 -2.33 -24.00 11.14
N GLY A 65 -2.96 -23.03 11.80
CA GLY A 65 -4.43 -22.84 11.81
C GLY A 65 -4.99 -22.09 10.60
N PHE A 66 -4.14 -21.62 9.66
CA PHE A 66 -4.52 -20.80 8.51
C PHE A 66 -4.12 -21.47 7.20
N ALA A 67 -4.83 -21.14 6.12
CA ALA A 67 -4.44 -21.57 4.78
C ALA A 67 -3.13 -20.87 4.35
N GLU A 68 -2.32 -21.55 3.54
CA GLU A 68 -1.04 -20.99 3.05
C GLU A 68 -1.24 -19.67 2.28
N GLU A 69 -2.36 -19.52 1.59
CA GLU A 69 -2.69 -18.31 0.86
C GLU A 69 -2.97 -17.12 1.79
N GLU A 70 -3.65 -17.35 2.92
CA GLU A 70 -3.91 -16.33 3.94
C GLU A 70 -2.59 -15.88 4.58
N ILE A 71 -1.73 -16.83 4.94
CA ILE A 71 -0.40 -16.54 5.49
C ILE A 71 0.41 -15.71 4.50
N ARG A 72 0.48 -16.13 3.25
CA ARG A 72 1.20 -15.42 2.18
C ARG A 72 0.69 -14.00 1.99
N ASN A 73 -0.63 -13.79 2.05
CA ASN A 73 -1.22 -12.46 1.92
C ASN A 73 -0.82 -11.56 3.10
N ILE A 74 -0.79 -12.09 4.33
CA ILE A 74 -0.32 -11.36 5.52
C ILE A 74 1.17 -11.02 5.39
N GLU A 75 2.01 -11.96 4.97
CA GLU A 75 3.43 -11.72 4.73
C GLU A 75 3.66 -10.61 3.70
N LEU A 76 2.96 -10.66 2.57
CA LEU A 76 3.05 -9.64 1.52
C LEU A 76 2.55 -8.26 1.99
N MET A 77 1.48 -8.22 2.80
CA MET A 77 1.01 -6.96 3.39
C MET A 77 2.04 -6.35 4.35
N ILE A 78 2.71 -7.16 5.17
CA ILE A 78 3.77 -6.68 6.08
C ILE A 78 4.95 -6.12 5.28
N LEU A 79 5.40 -6.85 4.25
CA LEU A 79 6.49 -6.41 3.38
C LEU A 79 6.15 -5.11 2.63
N GLN A 80 4.91 -4.96 2.18
CA GLN A 80 4.44 -3.73 1.51
C GLN A 80 4.33 -2.56 2.49
N ALA A 81 3.83 -2.78 3.70
CA ALA A 81 3.78 -1.77 4.75
C ALA A 81 5.19 -1.29 5.15
N ALA A 82 6.16 -2.21 5.18
CA ALA A 82 7.58 -1.90 5.41
C ALA A 82 8.31 -1.32 4.18
N ARG A 83 7.64 -1.16 3.04
CA ARG A 83 8.19 -0.60 1.80
C ARG A 83 9.32 -1.41 1.15
N VAL A 84 9.44 -2.69 1.45
CA VAL A 84 10.49 -3.57 0.89
C VAL A 84 10.01 -4.40 -0.30
N ARG A 85 8.69 -4.61 -0.41
CA ARG A 85 8.08 -5.33 -1.55
C ARG A 85 6.66 -4.86 -1.80
N PHE A 86 6.35 -4.46 -3.03
CA PHE A 86 5.01 -4.04 -3.45
C PHE A 86 4.35 -5.18 -4.23
N SER A 87 3.25 -5.69 -3.71
CA SER A 87 2.48 -6.81 -4.29
C SER A 87 1.14 -6.37 -4.87
N HIS A 88 0.66 -5.19 -4.47
CA HIS A 88 -0.63 -4.62 -4.87
C HIS A 88 -0.49 -3.13 -5.18
N THR A 89 -1.47 -2.58 -5.92
CA THR A 89 -1.59 -1.14 -6.09
C THR A 89 -1.85 -0.45 -4.75
N GLU A 90 -1.12 0.61 -4.45
CA GLU A 90 -1.41 1.49 -3.32
C GLU A 90 -2.38 2.59 -3.73
N TYR A 91 -3.30 2.93 -2.83
CA TYR A 91 -4.26 4.00 -3.07
C TYR A 91 -4.14 5.08 -2.01
N ILE A 92 -4.01 6.32 -2.46
CA ILE A 92 -4.02 7.51 -1.60
C ILE A 92 -5.34 8.21 -1.86
N ALA A 93 -6.23 8.22 -0.88
CA ALA A 93 -7.51 8.91 -0.98
C ALA A 93 -7.62 9.99 0.09
N CYS A 94 -8.15 11.16 -0.25
CA CYS A 94 -8.40 12.17 0.75
C CYS A 94 -9.61 11.79 1.63
N PRO A 95 -9.64 12.24 2.92
CA PRO A 95 -10.68 11.84 3.87
C PRO A 95 -12.05 12.46 3.61
N SER A 96 -12.24 13.13 2.47
CA SER A 96 -13.41 13.94 2.13
C SER A 96 -13.59 15.18 3.02
N CYS A 97 -13.98 16.29 2.44
CA CYS A 97 -14.26 17.55 3.12
C CYS A 97 -15.34 18.31 2.37
N GLY A 98 -15.76 19.49 2.86
CA GLY A 98 -16.76 20.34 2.21
C GLY A 98 -16.41 20.81 0.80
N ARG A 99 -15.18 20.57 0.30
CA ARG A 99 -14.73 20.88 -1.06
C ARG A 99 -14.74 19.68 -1.99
N THR A 100 -15.10 18.51 -1.50
CA THR A 100 -15.18 17.28 -2.29
C THR A 100 -16.29 17.41 -3.33
N LEU A 101 -15.96 17.09 -4.58
CA LEU A 101 -16.82 17.35 -5.74
C LEU A 101 -17.58 16.11 -6.23
N TYR A 102 -17.31 14.93 -5.64
CA TYR A 102 -17.92 13.64 -5.98
C TYR A 102 -17.83 12.65 -4.80
N ASP A 103 -18.49 11.52 -4.90
CA ASP A 103 -18.41 10.43 -3.92
C ASP A 103 -17.06 9.72 -4.03
N ILE A 104 -16.16 10.01 -3.08
CA ILE A 104 -14.79 9.44 -3.07
C ILE A 104 -14.81 7.94 -2.82
N GLU A 105 -15.66 7.44 -1.93
CA GLU A 105 -15.70 6.02 -1.58
C GLU A 105 -16.12 5.18 -2.79
N LYS A 106 -17.18 5.61 -3.47
CA LYS A 106 -17.67 4.97 -4.68
C LYS A 106 -16.63 5.03 -5.82
N THR A 107 -16.00 6.18 -6.01
CA THR A 107 -14.97 6.36 -7.04
C THR A 107 -13.74 5.53 -6.73
N LEU A 108 -13.28 5.51 -5.47
CA LEU A 108 -12.15 4.69 -5.05
C LEU A 108 -12.42 3.20 -5.27
N ALA A 109 -13.64 2.73 -4.95
CA ALA A 109 -14.04 1.36 -5.20
C ALA A 109 -14.01 1.01 -6.71
N ALA A 110 -14.50 1.92 -7.56
CA ALA A 110 -14.45 1.76 -9.01
C ALA A 110 -13.01 1.77 -9.56
N VAL A 111 -12.15 2.65 -9.08
CA VAL A 111 -10.71 2.65 -9.44
C VAL A 111 -10.06 1.34 -9.01
N LYS A 112 -10.27 0.91 -7.77
CA LYS A 112 -9.73 -0.36 -7.24
C LYS A 112 -10.15 -1.56 -8.08
N SER A 113 -11.42 -1.63 -8.46
CA SER A 113 -11.93 -2.77 -9.25
C SER A 113 -11.24 -2.94 -10.61
N ARG A 114 -10.70 -1.84 -11.16
CA ARG A 114 -10.03 -1.82 -12.47
C ARG A 114 -8.51 -1.95 -12.38
N THR A 115 -7.90 -1.60 -11.24
CA THR A 115 -6.45 -1.41 -11.14
C THR A 115 -5.77 -2.23 -10.03
N SER A 116 -6.53 -2.98 -9.19
CA SER A 116 -5.97 -3.69 -8.02
C SER A 116 -4.96 -4.80 -8.38
N HIS A 117 -5.02 -5.32 -9.61
CA HIS A 117 -4.08 -6.33 -10.12
C HIS A 117 -2.71 -5.75 -10.51
N LEU A 118 -2.62 -4.43 -10.66
CA LEU A 118 -1.36 -3.76 -10.98
C LEU A 118 -0.43 -3.78 -9.77
N LYS A 119 0.85 -3.97 -10.00
CA LYS A 119 1.87 -4.00 -8.94
C LYS A 119 2.78 -2.78 -9.06
N ASN A 120 3.34 -2.36 -7.94
CA ASN A 120 4.29 -1.23 -7.89
C ASN A 120 3.71 0.12 -8.35
N LEU A 121 2.39 0.29 -8.30
CA LEU A 121 1.74 1.56 -8.63
C LEU A 121 1.09 2.18 -7.40
N LYS A 122 1.11 3.51 -7.38
CA LYS A 122 0.37 4.35 -6.44
C LYS A 122 -0.62 5.23 -7.20
N ILE A 123 -1.90 5.13 -6.84
CA ILE A 123 -2.96 5.91 -7.47
C ILE A 123 -3.60 6.83 -6.43
N GLY A 124 -3.55 8.14 -6.68
CA GLY A 124 -4.22 9.17 -5.87
C GLY A 124 -5.66 9.38 -6.33
N VAL A 125 -6.64 9.35 -5.39
CA VAL A 125 -8.04 9.69 -5.66
C VAL A 125 -8.43 10.84 -4.75
N MET A 126 -8.48 12.06 -5.31
CA MET A 126 -8.60 13.32 -4.57
C MET A 126 -9.88 14.07 -4.92
N GLY A 127 -10.66 14.40 -3.90
CA GLY A 127 -11.97 15.05 -4.05
C GLY A 127 -11.92 16.46 -4.63
N CYS A 128 -10.79 17.17 -4.51
CA CYS A 128 -10.65 18.52 -5.06
C CYS A 128 -9.19 18.86 -5.40
N ILE A 129 -9.04 19.88 -6.28
CA ILE A 129 -7.73 20.37 -6.74
C ILE A 129 -6.96 21.18 -5.68
N VAL A 130 -7.60 21.60 -4.58
CA VAL A 130 -6.96 22.51 -3.61
C VAL A 130 -5.83 21.85 -2.85
N ASN A 131 -6.09 20.71 -2.22
CA ASN A 131 -5.09 19.97 -1.46
C ASN A 131 -4.62 18.70 -2.20
N GLY A 132 -5.47 18.19 -3.10
CA GLY A 132 -5.26 16.91 -3.76
C GLY A 132 -3.87 16.73 -4.37
N PRO A 133 -3.37 17.64 -5.20
CA PRO A 133 -2.04 17.51 -5.80
C PRO A 133 -0.91 17.44 -4.79
N GLY A 134 -1.04 18.10 -3.62
CA GLY A 134 -0.05 18.03 -2.53
C GLY A 134 -0.14 16.72 -1.76
N GLU A 135 -1.36 16.26 -1.45
CA GLU A 135 -1.59 15.03 -0.69
C GLU A 135 -1.22 13.76 -1.48
N MET A 136 -1.29 13.81 -2.81
CA MET A 136 -0.88 12.70 -3.69
C MET A 136 0.48 12.91 -4.34
N ALA A 137 1.36 13.74 -3.76
CA ALA A 137 2.64 14.11 -4.38
C ALA A 137 3.55 12.90 -4.70
N ASP A 138 3.35 11.78 -4.01
CA ASP A 138 4.07 10.50 -4.20
C ASP A 138 3.30 9.50 -5.07
N ALA A 139 2.12 9.87 -5.60
CA ALA A 139 1.36 9.00 -6.47
C ALA A 139 1.93 9.00 -7.89
N ASP A 140 1.91 7.84 -8.54
CA ASP A 140 2.29 7.70 -9.95
C ASP A 140 1.20 8.27 -10.86
N TYR A 141 -0.07 8.06 -10.48
CA TYR A 141 -1.23 8.56 -11.19
C TYR A 141 -2.21 9.23 -10.23
N GLY A 142 -2.90 10.26 -10.70
CA GLY A 142 -3.87 11.00 -9.90
C GLY A 142 -5.21 11.20 -10.61
N TYR A 143 -6.29 10.93 -9.89
CA TYR A 143 -7.67 11.21 -10.26
C TYR A 143 -8.19 12.32 -9.33
N VAL A 144 -8.34 13.54 -9.83
CA VAL A 144 -8.56 14.73 -9.00
C VAL A 144 -9.81 15.48 -9.45
N GLY A 145 -10.73 15.74 -8.51
CA GLY A 145 -11.91 16.60 -8.77
C GLY A 145 -11.50 18.02 -9.08
N ALA A 146 -11.90 18.53 -10.25
CA ALA A 146 -11.59 19.89 -10.71
C ALA A 146 -12.77 20.85 -10.57
N ALA A 147 -13.98 20.37 -10.93
CA ALA A 147 -15.25 21.06 -10.80
C ALA A 147 -16.38 20.01 -10.65
N PRO A 148 -17.63 20.39 -10.35
CA PRO A 148 -18.74 19.44 -10.34
C PRO A 148 -18.83 18.65 -11.65
N GLY A 149 -18.76 17.31 -11.58
CA GLY A 149 -18.77 16.41 -12.73
C GLY A 149 -17.53 16.49 -13.64
N ARG A 150 -16.45 17.12 -13.19
CA ARG A 150 -15.22 17.28 -13.97
C ARG A 150 -14.00 16.83 -13.19
N ILE A 151 -13.15 16.08 -13.88
CA ILE A 151 -11.95 15.46 -13.34
C ILE A 151 -10.71 15.95 -14.08
N THR A 152 -9.60 16.01 -13.38
CA THR A 152 -8.27 16.22 -13.95
C THR A 152 -7.40 15.00 -13.63
N LEU A 153 -6.71 14.47 -14.63
CA LEU A 153 -5.78 13.37 -14.49
C LEU A 153 -4.34 13.87 -14.42
N TYR A 154 -3.58 13.21 -13.56
CA TYR A 154 -2.17 13.48 -13.32
C TYR A 154 -1.31 12.25 -13.58
N LYS A 155 -0.07 12.47 -14.06
CA LYS A 155 1.04 11.54 -13.96
C LYS A 155 2.10 12.12 -13.04
N GLY A 156 2.32 11.50 -11.89
CA GLY A 156 3.10 12.12 -10.82
C GLY A 156 2.51 13.48 -10.45
N ARG A 157 3.31 14.52 -10.55
CA ARG A 157 2.90 15.91 -10.27
C ARG A 157 2.43 16.69 -11.50
N THR A 158 2.49 16.07 -12.67
CA THR A 158 2.15 16.75 -13.93
C THR A 158 0.71 16.51 -14.32
N VAL A 159 0.00 17.56 -14.65
CA VAL A 159 -1.34 17.47 -15.24
C VAL A 159 -1.22 16.92 -16.66
N VAL A 160 -1.91 15.83 -16.95
CA VAL A 160 -1.94 15.21 -18.28
C VAL A 160 -3.21 15.61 -19.04
N GLU A 161 -4.37 15.49 -18.40
CA GLU A 161 -5.64 15.81 -19.04
C GLU A 161 -6.55 16.57 -18.06
N ARG A 162 -7.23 17.61 -18.56
CA ARG A 162 -8.10 18.47 -17.76
C ARG A 162 -9.54 18.41 -18.23
N ASN A 163 -10.45 18.71 -17.30
CA ASN A 163 -11.86 18.93 -17.63
C ASN A 163 -12.58 17.72 -18.24
N ILE A 164 -12.17 16.52 -17.87
CA ILE A 164 -12.74 15.24 -18.31
C ILE A 164 -14.11 15.06 -17.66
N PRO A 165 -15.17 14.65 -18.39
CA PRO A 165 -16.41 14.22 -17.77
C PRO A 165 -16.17 13.09 -16.76
N GLN A 166 -16.80 13.15 -15.59
CA GLN A 166 -16.59 12.16 -14.53
C GLN A 166 -16.90 10.73 -15.00
N GLU A 167 -17.89 10.56 -15.86
CA GLU A 167 -18.29 9.28 -16.45
C GLU A 167 -17.22 8.64 -17.34
N GLU A 168 -16.36 9.45 -17.96
CA GLU A 168 -15.27 8.99 -18.84
C GLU A 168 -13.92 8.86 -18.09
N ALA A 169 -13.80 9.54 -16.95
CA ALA A 169 -12.50 9.77 -16.30
C ALA A 169 -11.82 8.48 -15.82
N LEU A 170 -12.58 7.43 -15.48
CA LEU A 170 -12.00 6.14 -15.10
C LEU A 170 -11.39 5.41 -16.30
N ASP A 171 -12.06 5.42 -17.44
CA ASP A 171 -11.53 4.81 -18.65
C ASP A 171 -10.29 5.56 -19.14
N ARG A 172 -10.32 6.91 -19.08
CA ARG A 172 -9.15 7.74 -19.40
C ARG A 172 -7.97 7.49 -18.45
N LEU A 173 -8.22 7.25 -17.16
CA LEU A 173 -7.16 6.86 -16.21
C LEU A 173 -6.52 5.52 -16.63
N VAL A 174 -7.31 4.53 -17.01
CA VAL A 174 -6.81 3.23 -17.49
C VAL A 174 -6.01 3.39 -18.78
N GLU A 175 -6.50 4.18 -19.74
CA GLU A 175 -5.75 4.52 -20.96
C GLU A 175 -4.43 5.19 -20.64
N LEU A 176 -4.43 6.18 -19.74
CA LEU A 176 -3.21 6.86 -19.30
C LEU A 176 -2.16 5.88 -18.70
N ILE A 177 -2.60 4.92 -17.90
CA ILE A 177 -1.72 3.88 -17.34
C ILE A 177 -1.16 2.99 -18.46
N ARG A 178 -1.99 2.61 -19.45
CA ARG A 178 -1.58 1.82 -20.62
C ARG A 178 -0.56 2.53 -21.49
N ASP A 179 -0.82 3.79 -21.81
CA ASP A 179 0.05 4.60 -22.67
C ASP A 179 1.44 4.81 -22.07
N ASN A 180 1.55 4.71 -20.75
CA ASN A 180 2.81 4.81 -20.04
C ASN A 180 3.51 3.45 -19.82
N GLY A 181 2.92 2.34 -20.28
CA GLY A 181 3.52 1.01 -20.18
C GLY A 181 3.39 0.36 -18.80
N ASP A 182 2.61 0.94 -17.89
CA ASP A 182 2.43 0.46 -16.51
C ASP A 182 1.20 -0.47 -16.37
N TRP A 183 0.50 -0.73 -17.46
CA TRP A 183 -0.64 -1.64 -17.49
C TRP A 183 -0.18 -3.07 -17.73
N VAL A 184 -0.71 -3.98 -16.92
CA VAL A 184 -0.63 -5.43 -17.13
C VAL A 184 -2.06 -5.95 -17.23
N GLU A 185 -2.34 -6.83 -18.17
CA GLU A 185 -3.67 -7.46 -18.26
C GLU A 185 -3.93 -8.35 -17.02
N PRO A 186 -5.18 -8.40 -16.50
CA PRO A 186 -5.56 -9.15 -15.31
C PRO A 186 -5.34 -10.65 -15.44
#